data_18d160678c9d2645880fe998f660c8e1
#
_entry.id   18d160678c9d2645880fe998f660c8e1
#
_cell.length_a   1.000
_cell.length_b   1.000
_cell.length_c   1.000
_cell.angle_alpha   90.00
_cell.angle_beta   90.00
_cell.angle_gamma   90.00
#
_symmetry.space_group_name_H-M   'P 1'
#
loop_
_entity.id
_entity.type
_entity.pdbx_description
1 polymer ?
#
loop_
_entity_poly.entity_id
_entity_poly.type
_entity_poly.pdbx_seq_one_letter_code
_entity_poly.pdbx_strand_id
1 'polypeptide(L)'
;MKKNILIFILTCVAFFIPTSQAYANTGNTDVTIGVNETIELSEFFPELNNDSYNIEYRNSDTNISVVDTEKNTLTGVACGTGHLEIYFYDESISTDDDIASSYLEKVCELTYTVKNGPSTITLNKTSITVGVGENFKITPNLNGGVSCKKIFTSSNSKIATVDSNGNVKALSAGTANIIFSTYNKTVNCKVTVKNAPSKVNVAATHYIQLGTSTHKVNYTFPSNTYSSKITLKIANTKIAKISSNGIITGLKKGDTTLTISTHSSTTKCTIRVTDNALVLNRESAQIAYDYSNVIRKQYGTSAMGKPLEAYEIYNKSKNNKYKKTLFMNFAIHGFEDSYSKDGKLLVAEANALIKYYANNSNLLNNYRLVIIPCANPDGTINGKNNKRSGSTAFGRCTSKHIDMNRDFIAFKAKESRALRNFTKKEKPSICLDFHGWLNESIGTSTLNRIIKSNLGLRKTLNNQYVTSSGYFIGWAHKTFSIPAALIEYKNTKSISTSKDVKMLNTIIRKYR
;
A
#
# COMPACT_ATOMS: atom_id res chain seq x y z
N MET A 1 -34.73 46.31 -15.77
CA MET A 1 -34.67 46.13 -17.24
C MET A 1 -33.80 44.89 -17.52
N LYS A 2 -34.46 43.76 -17.81
CA LYS A 2 -33.82 42.52 -18.25
C LYS A 2 -33.81 42.49 -19.76
N LYS A 3 -32.66 42.38 -20.39
CA LYS A 3 -32.54 42.15 -21.84
C LYS A 3 -32.39 40.65 -22.06
N ASN A 4 -33.43 40.04 -22.60
CA ASN A 4 -33.41 38.71 -23.18
C ASN A 4 -32.71 38.77 -24.52
N ILE A 5 -31.67 37.99 -24.73
CA ILE A 5 -31.07 37.73 -26.05
C ILE A 5 -31.65 36.42 -26.54
N LEU A 6 -32.47 36.53 -27.57
CA LEU A 6 -33.05 35.43 -28.32
C LEU A 6 -32.07 35.04 -29.45
N ILE A 7 -31.50 33.82 -29.35
CA ILE A 7 -30.67 33.29 -30.43
C ILE A 7 -31.58 32.58 -31.42
N PHE A 8 -31.70 33.16 -32.59
CA PHE A 8 -32.34 32.55 -33.78
C PHE A 8 -31.35 31.54 -34.38
N ILE A 9 -31.70 30.25 -34.35
CA ILE A 9 -31.04 29.23 -35.15
C ILE A 9 -31.69 29.26 -36.54
N LEU A 10 -30.93 29.79 -37.51
CA LEU A 10 -31.32 29.78 -38.92
C LEU A 10 -30.91 28.43 -39.53
N THR A 11 -31.87 27.54 -39.73
CA THR A 11 -31.68 26.32 -40.51
C THR A 11 -31.67 26.68 -41.98
N CYS A 12 -30.50 26.81 -42.59
CA CYS A 12 -30.36 26.86 -44.04
C CYS A 12 -30.48 25.43 -44.58
N VAL A 13 -31.63 25.14 -45.18
CA VAL A 13 -31.78 24.02 -46.11
C VAL A 13 -31.17 24.48 -47.43
N ALA A 14 -29.96 24.08 -47.74
CA ALA A 14 -29.35 24.27 -49.04
C ALA A 14 -29.86 23.17 -49.98
N PHE A 15 -30.63 23.55 -50.96
CA PHE A 15 -30.91 22.75 -52.17
C PHE A 15 -29.57 22.60 -52.91
N PHE A 16 -29.01 21.43 -52.97
CA PHE A 16 -27.89 21.11 -53.86
C PHE A 16 -28.43 20.89 -55.28
N ILE A 17 -28.14 21.82 -56.18
CA ILE A 17 -28.16 21.59 -57.60
C ILE A 17 -26.85 20.88 -57.96
N PRO A 18 -26.85 19.74 -58.64
CA PRO A 18 -25.58 19.07 -58.98
C PRO A 18 -24.93 19.87 -60.13
N THR A 19 -23.94 20.68 -59.80
CA THR A 19 -23.00 21.17 -60.80
C THR A 19 -21.90 20.10 -60.90
N SER A 20 -21.67 19.61 -62.11
CA SER A 20 -20.56 18.78 -62.50
C SER A 20 -19.23 19.46 -62.10
N GLN A 21 -18.80 19.24 -60.91
CA GLN A 21 -17.41 19.54 -60.47
C GLN A 21 -16.58 18.27 -60.63
N ALA A 22 -15.60 18.32 -61.51
CA ALA A 22 -14.52 17.39 -61.55
C ALA A 22 -13.93 17.30 -60.11
N TYR A 23 -14.08 16.16 -59.46
CA TYR A 23 -13.51 15.95 -58.14
C TYR A 23 -12.00 15.93 -58.28
N ALA A 24 -11.35 16.94 -57.72
CA ALA A 24 -9.93 16.99 -57.58
C ALA A 24 -9.45 15.79 -56.74
N ASN A 25 -8.36 15.17 -57.17
CA ASN A 25 -7.54 14.18 -56.54
C ASN A 25 -7.59 14.29 -54.99
N THR A 26 -8.35 13.42 -54.34
CA THR A 26 -8.34 13.33 -52.88
C THR A 26 -7.11 12.53 -52.48
N GLY A 27 -6.18 13.18 -51.94
CA GLY A 27 -4.85 12.82 -51.47
C GLY A 27 -4.46 11.35 -51.40
N ASN A 28 -3.21 11.06 -51.77
CA ASN A 28 -2.58 9.75 -51.61
C ASN A 28 -2.83 9.21 -50.20
N THR A 29 -3.46 8.05 -50.14
CA THR A 29 -3.66 7.34 -48.87
C THR A 29 -2.53 6.32 -48.74
N ASP A 30 -1.71 6.43 -47.69
CA ASP A 30 -0.63 5.48 -47.38
C ASP A 30 -1.12 4.45 -46.37
N VAL A 31 -0.91 3.15 -46.66
CA VAL A 31 -1.25 2.07 -45.73
C VAL A 31 -0.09 1.10 -45.59
N THR A 32 0.12 0.61 -44.38
CA THR A 32 1.06 -0.48 -44.10
C THR A 32 0.29 -1.72 -43.68
N ILE A 33 0.47 -2.83 -44.40
CA ILE A 33 -0.20 -4.13 -44.19
C ILE A 33 0.83 -5.24 -43.92
N GLY A 34 0.44 -6.29 -43.23
CA GLY A 34 1.26 -7.47 -43.04
C GLY A 34 1.19 -8.44 -44.23
N VAL A 35 2.24 -9.22 -44.49
CA VAL A 35 2.17 -10.34 -45.44
C VAL A 35 1.03 -11.28 -45.05
N ASN A 36 0.18 -11.68 -45.98
CA ASN A 36 -1.09 -12.42 -45.83
C ASN A 36 -2.17 -11.67 -45.02
N GLU A 37 -2.04 -10.37 -44.81
CA GLU A 37 -3.14 -9.53 -44.27
C GLU A 37 -3.99 -8.98 -45.40
N THR A 38 -5.29 -9.06 -45.22
CA THR A 38 -6.28 -8.53 -46.16
C THR A 38 -6.98 -7.33 -45.57
N ILE A 39 -7.09 -6.24 -46.31
CA ILE A 39 -7.83 -5.03 -45.97
C ILE A 39 -8.99 -4.83 -46.92
N GLU A 40 -10.10 -4.26 -46.41
CA GLU A 40 -11.25 -3.84 -47.19
C GLU A 40 -10.94 -2.47 -47.83
N LEU A 41 -10.94 -2.36 -49.13
CA LEU A 41 -10.66 -1.10 -49.84
C LEU A 41 -11.79 -0.06 -49.62
N SER A 42 -12.99 -0.49 -49.35
CA SER A 42 -14.13 0.37 -49.01
C SER A 42 -13.95 1.12 -47.65
N GLU A 43 -13.05 0.66 -46.75
CA GLU A 43 -12.70 1.42 -45.56
C GLU A 43 -11.91 2.70 -45.89
N PHE A 44 -11.26 2.76 -47.05
CA PHE A 44 -10.47 3.90 -47.55
C PHE A 44 -11.20 4.66 -48.65
N PHE A 45 -12.01 3.97 -49.44
CA PHE A 45 -12.74 4.48 -50.60
C PHE A 45 -14.20 4.06 -50.47
N PRO A 46 -15.04 4.84 -49.79
CA PRO A 46 -16.48 4.54 -49.60
C PRO A 46 -17.26 4.39 -50.89
N GLU A 47 -16.77 4.97 -51.99
CA GLU A 47 -17.36 4.89 -53.31
C GLU A 47 -17.46 3.47 -53.86
N LEU A 48 -16.59 2.56 -53.39
CA LEU A 48 -16.62 1.14 -53.74
C LEU A 48 -17.90 0.40 -53.28
N ASN A 49 -18.71 1.03 -52.44
CA ASN A 49 -20.03 0.53 -52.04
C ASN A 49 -21.17 1.02 -52.94
N ASN A 50 -20.88 1.72 -54.02
CA ASN A 50 -21.87 2.23 -54.97
C ASN A 50 -21.90 1.37 -56.23
N ASP A 51 -22.98 0.61 -56.42
CA ASP A 51 -23.19 -0.31 -57.54
C ASP A 51 -23.37 0.41 -58.89
N SER A 52 -23.39 1.74 -58.93
CA SER A 52 -23.54 2.54 -60.18
C SER A 52 -22.22 2.71 -60.94
N TYR A 53 -21.10 2.25 -60.39
CA TYR A 53 -19.80 2.39 -61.03
C TYR A 53 -19.28 1.06 -61.55
N ASN A 54 -18.76 1.07 -62.77
CA ASN A 54 -17.80 0.07 -63.23
C ASN A 54 -16.40 0.42 -62.66
N ILE A 55 -15.75 -0.55 -62.04
CA ILE A 55 -14.51 -0.32 -61.29
C ILE A 55 -13.36 -1.09 -61.95
N GLU A 56 -12.30 -0.37 -62.30
CA GLU A 56 -11.05 -0.96 -62.79
C GLU A 56 -9.94 -0.76 -61.74
N TYR A 57 -9.21 -1.82 -61.44
CA TYR A 57 -8.06 -1.78 -60.53
C TYR A 57 -6.75 -1.97 -61.28
N ARG A 58 -5.81 -1.05 -61.05
CA ARG A 58 -4.44 -1.14 -61.60
C ARG A 58 -3.45 -1.22 -60.47
N ASN A 59 -2.98 -2.41 -60.19
CA ASN A 59 -1.99 -2.69 -59.15
C ASN A 59 -0.58 -2.70 -59.76
N SER A 60 0.31 -1.84 -59.29
CA SER A 60 1.64 -1.65 -59.82
C SER A 60 2.55 -2.89 -59.66
N ASP A 61 2.32 -3.74 -58.64
CA ASP A 61 3.11 -4.94 -58.40
C ASP A 61 2.28 -6.07 -57.77
N THR A 62 1.90 -7.02 -58.61
CA THR A 62 1.11 -8.21 -58.23
C THR A 62 1.95 -9.28 -57.45
N ASN A 63 3.30 -9.14 -57.43
CA ASN A 63 4.11 -9.98 -56.57
C ASN A 63 4.11 -9.51 -55.12
N ILE A 64 3.81 -8.21 -54.87
CA ILE A 64 3.75 -7.63 -53.52
C ILE A 64 2.35 -7.75 -52.97
N SER A 65 1.29 -7.57 -53.76
CA SER A 65 -0.08 -7.66 -53.32
C SER A 65 -1.04 -8.19 -54.42
N VAL A 66 -2.20 -8.69 -53.98
CA VAL A 66 -3.28 -9.15 -54.85
C VAL A 66 -4.55 -8.41 -54.48
N VAL A 67 -5.25 -7.91 -55.52
CA VAL A 67 -6.58 -7.31 -55.41
C VAL A 67 -7.63 -8.38 -55.73
N ASP A 68 -8.60 -8.57 -54.84
CA ASP A 68 -9.84 -9.32 -55.13
C ASP A 68 -10.88 -8.30 -55.54
N THR A 69 -11.17 -8.28 -56.84
CA THR A 69 -12.07 -7.28 -57.45
C THR A 69 -13.54 -7.53 -57.11
N GLU A 70 -13.92 -8.80 -56.82
CA GLU A 70 -15.31 -9.12 -56.44
C GLU A 70 -15.61 -8.68 -55.00
N LYS A 71 -14.57 -8.71 -54.13
CA LYS A 71 -14.71 -8.34 -52.71
C LYS A 71 -14.20 -6.95 -52.38
N ASN A 72 -13.63 -6.25 -53.35
CA ASN A 72 -12.98 -4.96 -53.13
C ASN A 72 -11.94 -4.99 -52.00
N THR A 73 -11.03 -5.99 -52.05
CA THR A 73 -10.02 -6.18 -51.00
C THR A 73 -8.61 -6.20 -51.59
N LEU A 74 -7.63 -5.78 -50.75
CA LEU A 74 -6.21 -5.85 -51.06
C LEU A 74 -5.52 -6.77 -50.06
N THR A 75 -4.80 -7.80 -50.54
CA THR A 75 -4.02 -8.72 -49.74
C THR A 75 -2.53 -8.57 -49.98
N GLY A 76 -1.73 -8.37 -48.92
CA GLY A 76 -0.26 -8.34 -49.00
C GLY A 76 0.28 -9.74 -49.21
N VAL A 77 1.17 -9.95 -50.20
CA VAL A 77 1.76 -11.25 -50.55
C VAL A 77 3.23 -11.34 -50.15
N ALA A 78 4.01 -10.32 -50.48
CA ALA A 78 5.43 -10.25 -50.18
C ALA A 78 5.83 -8.83 -49.72
N CYS A 79 6.94 -8.74 -48.95
CA CYS A 79 7.45 -7.45 -48.51
C CYS A 79 7.85 -6.54 -49.68
N GLY A 80 7.40 -5.30 -49.67
CA GLY A 80 7.67 -4.31 -50.69
C GLY A 80 6.72 -3.14 -50.58
N THR A 81 6.86 -2.17 -51.49
CA THR A 81 5.95 -1.03 -51.62
C THR A 81 5.35 -1.05 -53.03
N GLY A 82 4.04 -0.91 -53.11
CA GLY A 82 3.31 -0.86 -54.37
C GLY A 82 2.33 0.29 -54.37
N HIS A 83 1.68 0.46 -55.51
CA HIS A 83 0.70 1.49 -55.76
C HIS A 83 -0.53 0.88 -56.41
N LEU A 84 -1.70 1.24 -55.94
CA LEU A 84 -2.99 0.80 -56.48
C LEU A 84 -3.77 2.04 -56.95
N GLU A 85 -4.12 2.05 -58.21
CA GLU A 85 -5.05 3.02 -58.79
C GLU A 85 -6.41 2.36 -58.98
N ILE A 86 -7.47 3.04 -58.59
CA ILE A 86 -8.86 2.61 -58.70
C ILE A 86 -9.60 3.61 -59.59
N TYR A 87 -10.06 3.15 -60.71
CA TYR A 87 -10.78 3.95 -61.71
C TYR A 87 -12.27 3.64 -61.59
N PHE A 88 -13.09 4.70 -61.49
CA PHE A 88 -14.54 4.65 -61.41
C PHE A 88 -15.12 5.18 -62.70
N TYR A 89 -15.92 4.35 -63.39
CA TYR A 89 -16.58 4.71 -64.63
C TYR A 89 -18.11 4.70 -64.42
N ASP A 90 -18.79 5.80 -64.80
CA ASP A 90 -20.25 5.91 -64.74
C ASP A 90 -20.88 5.24 -66.00
N GLU A 91 -21.78 4.27 -65.77
CA GLU A 91 -22.53 3.57 -66.82
C GLU A 91 -23.75 4.31 -67.26
N SER A 92 -24.20 5.38 -66.60
CA SER A 92 -25.49 6.03 -66.81
C SER A 92 -25.56 6.90 -68.07
N ILE A 93 -24.45 7.06 -68.79
CA ILE A 93 -24.39 7.88 -69.99
C ILE A 93 -24.31 6.99 -71.22
N SER A 94 -25.47 6.50 -71.70
CA SER A 94 -25.61 5.95 -73.04
C SER A 94 -26.05 7.05 -73.99
N THR A 95 -25.18 7.48 -74.90
CA THR A 95 -25.56 8.27 -76.04
C THR A 95 -25.86 7.33 -77.22
N ASP A 96 -26.91 7.63 -77.95
CA ASP A 96 -27.52 6.82 -79.05
C ASP A 96 -26.63 6.58 -80.29
N ASP A 97 -25.33 6.59 -80.17
CA ASP A 97 -24.39 6.23 -81.26
C ASP A 97 -23.33 5.23 -80.78
N ASP A 98 -23.25 4.14 -81.40
CA ASP A 98 -22.44 2.91 -81.40
C ASP A 98 -21.04 2.89 -80.82
N ILE A 99 -20.72 3.68 -79.79
CA ILE A 99 -19.52 3.49 -78.94
C ILE A 99 -19.91 3.77 -77.50
N ALA A 100 -20.12 2.74 -76.70
CA ALA A 100 -20.24 2.86 -75.26
C ALA A 100 -18.93 3.41 -74.67
N SER A 101 -18.81 4.73 -74.68
CA SER A 101 -17.70 5.41 -74.01
C SER A 101 -18.10 5.61 -72.53
N SER A 102 -17.76 4.66 -71.68
CA SER A 102 -17.81 4.87 -70.24
C SER A 102 -16.88 6.02 -69.86
N TYR A 103 -17.45 7.08 -69.28
CA TYR A 103 -16.66 8.25 -68.89
C TYR A 103 -15.96 7.96 -67.57
N LEU A 104 -14.65 8.15 -67.53
CA LEU A 104 -13.87 8.14 -66.32
C LEU A 104 -14.32 9.30 -65.41
N GLU A 105 -14.96 8.99 -64.30
CA GLU A 105 -15.44 10.02 -63.37
C GLU A 105 -14.41 10.34 -62.30
N LYS A 106 -13.70 9.34 -61.80
CA LYS A 106 -12.75 9.50 -60.69
C LYS A 106 -11.62 8.50 -60.71
N VAL A 107 -10.45 8.91 -60.27
CA VAL A 107 -9.29 8.05 -59.95
C VAL A 107 -8.94 8.23 -58.49
N CYS A 108 -8.86 7.13 -57.76
CA CYS A 108 -8.35 7.09 -56.41
C CYS A 108 -7.03 6.34 -56.34
N GLU A 109 -6.13 6.77 -55.49
CA GLU A 109 -4.79 6.22 -55.36
C GLU A 109 -4.50 5.74 -53.96
N LEU A 110 -3.91 4.56 -53.83
CA LEU A 110 -3.45 3.98 -52.57
C LEU A 110 -1.98 3.57 -52.71
N THR A 111 -1.13 4.19 -51.94
CA THR A 111 0.25 3.68 -51.72
C THR A 111 0.23 2.68 -50.58
N TYR A 112 0.69 1.46 -50.85
CA TYR A 112 0.75 0.43 -49.81
C TYR A 112 2.16 -0.06 -49.60
N THR A 113 2.51 -0.33 -48.34
CA THR A 113 3.75 -1.00 -47.95
C THR A 113 3.43 -2.32 -47.26
N VAL A 114 3.88 -3.44 -47.86
CA VAL A 114 3.73 -4.78 -47.27
C VAL A 114 4.97 -5.09 -46.44
N LYS A 115 4.78 -5.43 -45.18
CA LYS A 115 5.86 -5.84 -44.27
C LYS A 115 5.51 -7.20 -43.65
N ASN A 116 6.49 -7.86 -43.03
CA ASN A 116 6.20 -9.11 -42.29
C ASN A 116 5.09 -8.86 -41.25
N GLY A 117 4.17 -9.78 -41.16
CA GLY A 117 3.18 -9.80 -40.09
C GLY A 117 3.83 -10.08 -38.74
N PRO A 118 3.18 -9.73 -37.62
CA PRO A 118 3.76 -9.92 -36.29
C PRO A 118 3.95 -11.43 -35.99
N SER A 119 5.16 -11.81 -35.57
CA SER A 119 5.48 -13.17 -35.14
C SER A 119 4.74 -13.50 -33.84
N THR A 120 4.72 -12.57 -32.90
CA THR A 120 3.94 -12.63 -31.65
C THR A 120 3.33 -11.28 -31.33
N ILE A 121 2.22 -11.33 -30.56
CA ILE A 121 1.62 -10.14 -30.01
C ILE A 121 1.56 -10.24 -28.48
N THR A 122 1.84 -9.15 -27.80
CA THR A 122 1.76 -9.05 -26.33
C THR A 122 1.03 -7.78 -25.93
N LEU A 123 0.51 -7.74 -24.71
CA LEU A 123 -0.08 -6.54 -24.15
C LEU A 123 0.80 -5.99 -23.03
N ASN A 124 0.77 -4.67 -22.83
CA ASN A 124 1.40 -4.03 -21.69
C ASN A 124 0.86 -4.52 -20.33
N LYS A 125 -0.31 -5.19 -20.33
CA LYS A 125 -0.94 -5.80 -19.15
C LYS A 125 -1.71 -7.04 -19.56
N THR A 126 -1.50 -8.15 -18.85
CA THR A 126 -2.25 -9.40 -19.02
C THR A 126 -3.40 -9.53 -18.01
N SER A 127 -3.32 -8.80 -16.91
CA SER A 127 -4.39 -8.67 -15.92
C SER A 127 -4.30 -7.34 -15.18
N ILE A 128 -5.45 -6.83 -14.72
CA ILE A 128 -5.52 -5.61 -13.92
C ILE A 128 -6.76 -5.65 -13.01
N THR A 129 -6.62 -5.09 -11.80
CA THR A 129 -7.77 -4.78 -10.94
C THR A 129 -7.94 -3.27 -10.87
N VAL A 130 -9.17 -2.79 -11.06
CA VAL A 130 -9.55 -1.37 -11.04
C VAL A 130 -10.85 -1.15 -10.28
N GLY A 131 -11.12 0.09 -9.89
CA GLY A 131 -12.41 0.49 -9.34
C GLY A 131 -13.40 0.93 -10.42
N VAL A 132 -14.70 0.79 -10.16
CA VAL A 132 -15.75 1.35 -11.01
C VAL A 132 -15.49 2.84 -11.26
N GLY A 133 -15.53 3.29 -12.52
CA GLY A 133 -15.26 4.66 -12.94
C GLY A 133 -13.81 4.95 -13.32
N GLU A 134 -12.88 4.03 -13.06
CA GLU A 134 -11.48 4.21 -13.47
C GLU A 134 -11.27 3.95 -14.96
N ASN A 135 -10.31 4.68 -15.55
CA ASN A 135 -9.87 4.52 -16.93
C ASN A 135 -8.39 4.12 -16.97
N PHE A 136 -8.04 3.25 -17.91
CA PHE A 136 -6.67 2.85 -18.18
C PHE A 136 -6.49 2.49 -19.64
N LYS A 137 -5.25 2.32 -20.10
CA LYS A 137 -4.95 1.98 -21.49
C LYS A 137 -4.31 0.60 -21.59
N ILE A 138 -4.80 -0.19 -22.54
CA ILE A 138 -4.18 -1.41 -23.03
C ILE A 138 -3.43 -1.05 -24.31
N THR A 139 -2.15 -1.39 -24.34
CA THR A 139 -1.28 -1.13 -25.50
C THR A 139 -0.72 -2.45 -26.01
N PRO A 140 -1.01 -2.83 -27.25
CA PRO A 140 -0.41 -3.99 -27.86
C PRO A 140 1.03 -3.69 -28.30
N ASN A 141 1.86 -4.70 -28.27
CA ASN A 141 3.18 -4.73 -28.89
C ASN A 141 3.20 -5.83 -29.96
N LEU A 142 3.44 -5.43 -31.19
CA LEU A 142 3.53 -6.31 -32.36
C LEU A 142 5.00 -6.66 -32.56
N ASN A 143 5.43 -7.80 -32.02
CA ASN A 143 6.83 -8.22 -32.12
C ASN A 143 7.15 -8.77 -33.53
N GLY A 144 8.20 -8.25 -34.14
CA GLY A 144 8.75 -8.75 -35.40
C GLY A 144 7.92 -8.46 -36.65
N GLY A 145 6.95 -7.54 -36.58
CA GLY A 145 6.16 -7.20 -37.76
C GLY A 145 5.09 -6.14 -37.53
N VAL A 146 4.26 -5.96 -38.55
CA VAL A 146 3.20 -4.94 -38.60
C VAL A 146 1.84 -5.58 -38.90
N SER A 147 0.76 -4.88 -38.54
CA SER A 147 -0.60 -5.17 -38.98
C SER A 147 -1.38 -3.87 -39.10
N CYS A 148 -2.12 -3.73 -40.16
CA CYS A 148 -3.04 -2.58 -40.40
C CYS A 148 -4.23 -2.68 -39.45
N LYS A 149 -4.85 -3.83 -39.38
CA LYS A 149 -6.11 -4.05 -38.65
C LYS A 149 -5.84 -4.32 -37.17
N LYS A 150 -6.31 -3.43 -36.29
CA LYS A 150 -6.19 -3.51 -34.83
C LYS A 150 -7.56 -3.40 -34.20
N ILE A 151 -8.06 -4.49 -33.66
CA ILE A 151 -9.42 -4.57 -33.12
C ILE A 151 -9.36 -4.79 -31.63
N PHE A 152 -10.04 -3.92 -30.88
CA PHE A 152 -10.28 -4.09 -29.45
C PHE A 152 -11.75 -4.43 -29.21
N THR A 153 -12.00 -5.48 -28.42
CA THR A 153 -13.34 -5.84 -27.98
C THR A 153 -13.35 -6.17 -26.49
N SER A 154 -14.53 -6.06 -25.89
CA SER A 154 -14.77 -6.48 -24.51
C SER A 154 -15.67 -7.70 -24.48
N SER A 155 -15.30 -8.73 -23.71
CA SER A 155 -16.16 -9.91 -23.49
C SER A 155 -17.45 -9.56 -22.73
N ASN A 156 -17.49 -8.43 -22.03
CA ASN A 156 -18.67 -7.92 -21.34
C ASN A 156 -18.62 -6.39 -21.23
N SER A 157 -19.25 -5.71 -22.17
CA SER A 157 -19.31 -4.24 -22.24
C SER A 157 -20.10 -3.60 -21.09
N LYS A 158 -20.92 -4.36 -20.35
CA LYS A 158 -21.61 -3.87 -19.14
C LYS A 158 -20.63 -3.74 -17.96
N ILE A 159 -19.52 -4.48 -17.96
CA ILE A 159 -18.49 -4.45 -16.90
C ILE A 159 -17.37 -3.48 -17.29
N ALA A 160 -16.84 -3.60 -18.51
CA ALA A 160 -15.79 -2.72 -19.02
C ALA A 160 -15.95 -2.54 -20.52
N THR A 161 -15.82 -1.30 -21.00
CA THR A 161 -15.77 -0.96 -22.43
C THR A 161 -14.35 -0.65 -22.85
N VAL A 162 -14.07 -0.79 -24.15
CA VAL A 162 -12.81 -0.41 -24.77
C VAL A 162 -13.08 0.31 -26.09
N ASP A 163 -12.31 1.35 -26.40
CA ASP A 163 -12.35 2.02 -27.69
C ASP A 163 -11.29 1.45 -28.66
N SER A 164 -11.32 1.92 -29.91
CA SER A 164 -10.37 1.52 -30.97
C SER A 164 -8.91 1.85 -30.64
N ASN A 165 -8.65 2.77 -29.71
CA ASN A 165 -7.31 3.17 -29.25
C ASN A 165 -6.82 2.38 -28.04
N GLY A 166 -7.62 1.40 -27.54
CA GLY A 166 -7.32 0.60 -26.37
C GLY A 166 -7.56 1.30 -25.04
N ASN A 167 -8.29 2.43 -25.01
CA ASN A 167 -8.70 3.06 -23.76
C ASN A 167 -9.87 2.29 -23.17
N VAL A 168 -9.70 1.80 -21.94
CA VAL A 168 -10.68 0.99 -21.23
C VAL A 168 -11.32 1.82 -20.13
N LYS A 169 -12.66 1.71 -20.02
CA LYS A 169 -13.46 2.31 -18.96
C LYS A 169 -14.15 1.22 -18.13
N ALA A 170 -13.93 1.22 -16.84
CA ALA A 170 -14.58 0.30 -15.89
C ALA A 170 -15.96 0.82 -15.50
N LEU A 171 -17.02 0.05 -15.75
CA LEU A 171 -18.42 0.50 -15.62
C LEU A 171 -19.14 -0.11 -14.41
N SER A 172 -18.99 -1.40 -14.17
CA SER A 172 -19.64 -2.11 -13.06
C SER A 172 -18.77 -3.21 -12.49
N ALA A 173 -18.99 -3.58 -11.23
CA ALA A 173 -18.24 -4.65 -10.58
C ALA A 173 -18.43 -6.00 -11.27
N GLY A 174 -17.33 -6.72 -11.48
CA GLY A 174 -17.30 -8.00 -12.17
C GLY A 174 -15.97 -8.27 -12.85
N THR A 175 -15.97 -9.22 -13.79
CA THR A 175 -14.78 -9.57 -14.57
C THR A 175 -15.12 -9.54 -16.05
N ALA A 176 -14.28 -8.91 -16.85
CA ALA A 176 -14.33 -8.93 -18.31
C ALA A 176 -12.92 -9.15 -18.87
N ASN A 177 -12.84 -9.71 -20.08
CA ASN A 177 -11.60 -9.75 -20.85
C ASN A 177 -11.62 -8.65 -21.90
N ILE A 178 -10.61 -7.81 -21.92
CA ILE A 178 -10.35 -6.92 -23.06
C ILE A 178 -9.48 -7.71 -24.03
N ILE A 179 -10.01 -7.91 -25.22
CA ILE A 179 -9.44 -8.75 -26.26
C ILE A 179 -8.87 -7.81 -27.32
N PHE A 180 -7.63 -8.04 -27.67
CA PHE A 180 -6.99 -7.40 -28.81
C PHE A 180 -6.76 -8.47 -29.88
N SER A 181 -7.24 -8.19 -31.09
CA SER A 181 -7.08 -9.03 -32.26
C SER A 181 -6.43 -8.27 -33.38
N THR A 182 -5.51 -8.89 -34.08
CA THR A 182 -4.84 -8.36 -35.26
C THR A 182 -4.27 -9.52 -36.07
N TYR A 183 -4.28 -9.43 -37.39
CA TYR A 183 -3.60 -10.38 -38.26
C TYR A 183 -3.86 -11.85 -37.87
N ASN A 184 -4.98 -12.37 -37.71
CA ASN A 184 -5.30 -13.73 -37.23
C ASN A 184 -4.75 -14.12 -35.82
N LYS A 185 -4.21 -13.17 -35.05
CA LYS A 185 -3.73 -13.39 -33.68
C LYS A 185 -4.58 -12.63 -32.67
N THR A 186 -4.75 -13.27 -31.52
CA THR A 186 -5.57 -12.71 -30.44
C THR A 186 -4.86 -12.85 -29.10
N VAL A 187 -4.91 -11.79 -28.29
CA VAL A 187 -4.47 -11.80 -26.89
C VAL A 187 -5.48 -11.05 -26.03
N ASN A 188 -5.51 -11.37 -24.75
CA ASN A 188 -6.46 -10.74 -23.83
C ASN A 188 -5.81 -10.22 -22.56
N CYS A 189 -6.47 -9.23 -21.95
CA CYS A 189 -6.20 -8.73 -20.63
C CYS A 189 -7.42 -8.98 -19.74
N LYS A 190 -7.24 -9.72 -18.64
CA LYS A 190 -8.29 -9.95 -17.65
C LYS A 190 -8.47 -8.70 -16.80
N VAL A 191 -9.64 -8.08 -16.85
CA VAL A 191 -10.02 -6.89 -16.07
C VAL A 191 -10.95 -7.31 -14.95
N THR A 192 -10.52 -7.15 -13.70
CA THR A 192 -11.38 -7.30 -12.52
C THR A 192 -11.79 -5.93 -12.04
N VAL A 193 -13.07 -5.63 -12.12
CA VAL A 193 -13.64 -4.37 -11.65
C VAL A 193 -14.26 -4.59 -10.27
N LYS A 194 -13.87 -3.79 -9.30
CA LYS A 194 -14.48 -3.74 -7.95
C LYS A 194 -15.24 -2.44 -7.77
N ASN A 195 -16.14 -2.39 -6.78
CA ASN A 195 -16.83 -1.15 -6.47
C ASN A 195 -15.83 -0.04 -6.14
N ALA A 196 -16.18 1.20 -6.45
CA ALA A 196 -15.39 2.36 -6.07
C ALA A 196 -15.43 2.57 -4.55
N PRO A 197 -14.32 2.89 -3.88
CA PRO A 197 -14.32 3.11 -2.44
C PRO A 197 -14.99 4.45 -2.09
N SER A 198 -15.97 4.43 -1.18
CA SER A 198 -16.60 5.64 -0.64
C SER A 198 -15.71 6.38 0.36
N LYS A 199 -14.70 5.70 0.91
CA LYS A 199 -13.69 6.23 1.84
C LYS A 199 -12.42 5.38 1.81
N VAL A 200 -11.35 5.91 2.38
CA VAL A 200 -10.13 5.16 2.70
C VAL A 200 -10.08 4.96 4.22
N ASN A 201 -9.91 3.71 4.67
CA ASN A 201 -9.71 3.43 6.08
C ASN A 201 -8.26 3.72 6.44
N VAL A 202 -8.05 4.69 7.30
CA VAL A 202 -6.74 5.16 7.77
C VAL A 202 -6.87 5.61 9.23
N ALA A 203 -5.80 5.54 10.00
CA ALA A 203 -5.78 6.07 11.37
C ALA A 203 -6.07 7.58 11.36
N ALA A 204 -6.90 8.05 12.31
CA ALA A 204 -7.29 9.45 12.40
C ALA A 204 -6.10 10.40 12.62
N THR A 205 -5.07 9.92 13.34
CA THR A 205 -3.83 10.68 13.60
C THR A 205 -2.61 9.78 13.44
N HIS A 206 -1.61 10.28 12.73
CA HIS A 206 -0.28 9.69 12.62
C HIS A 206 0.74 10.53 13.37
N TYR A 207 1.50 9.92 14.25
CA TYR A 207 2.55 10.60 15.01
C TYR A 207 3.91 10.35 14.38
N ILE A 208 4.58 11.43 14.07
CA ILE A 208 5.87 11.42 13.38
C ILE A 208 6.89 12.07 14.28
N GLN A 209 7.98 11.39 14.54
CA GLN A 209 9.10 12.00 15.26
C GLN A 209 9.82 12.99 14.35
N LEU A 210 10.10 14.17 14.90
CA LEU A 210 10.88 15.22 14.23
C LEU A 210 12.22 14.65 13.70
N GLY A 211 12.54 14.97 12.46
CA GLY A 211 13.79 14.55 11.82
C GLY A 211 13.81 13.09 11.34
N THR A 212 12.69 12.36 11.37
CA THR A 212 12.64 10.96 10.90
C THR A 212 11.84 10.78 9.62
N SER A 213 12.22 9.79 8.81
CA SER A 213 11.61 9.45 7.50
C SER A 213 11.26 7.97 7.42
N THR A 214 10.73 7.38 8.49
CA THR A 214 10.48 5.94 8.57
C THR A 214 9.01 5.56 8.68
N HIS A 215 8.13 6.52 8.90
CA HIS A 215 6.70 6.26 9.08
C HIS A 215 6.01 6.12 7.72
N LYS A 216 5.60 4.89 7.39
CA LYS A 216 4.77 4.61 6.22
C LYS A 216 3.30 4.71 6.58
N VAL A 217 2.52 5.44 5.80
CA VAL A 217 1.07 5.48 5.96
C VAL A 217 0.47 4.16 5.51
N ASN A 218 -0.18 3.47 6.45
CA ASN A 218 -0.96 2.27 6.16
C ASN A 218 -2.42 2.66 6.01
N TYR A 219 -3.03 2.23 4.92
CA TYR A 219 -4.45 2.42 4.64
C TYR A 219 -5.03 1.17 3.99
N THR A 220 -6.35 1.02 4.07
CA THR A 220 -7.10 -0.05 3.41
C THR A 220 -8.38 0.52 2.80
N PHE A 221 -8.97 -0.23 1.88
CA PHE A 221 -10.30 0.08 1.36
C PHE A 221 -11.38 -0.70 2.10
N PRO A 222 -12.63 -0.22 2.13
CA PRO A 222 -13.77 -1.03 2.54
C PRO A 222 -13.84 -2.35 1.77
N SER A 223 -14.45 -3.37 2.35
CA SER A 223 -14.59 -4.70 1.72
C SER A 223 -15.19 -4.58 0.32
N ASN A 224 -14.67 -5.38 -0.62
CA ASN A 224 -15.10 -5.43 -2.02
C ASN A 224 -14.98 -4.11 -2.80
N THR A 225 -14.16 -3.15 -2.32
CA THR A 225 -13.86 -1.91 -3.04
C THR A 225 -12.39 -1.83 -3.42
N TYR A 226 -12.09 -1.02 -4.44
CA TYR A 226 -10.71 -0.83 -4.91
C TYR A 226 -10.54 0.50 -5.65
N SER A 227 -9.36 1.07 -5.59
CA SER A 227 -8.88 2.11 -6.49
C SER A 227 -7.43 1.83 -6.87
N SER A 228 -7.14 1.88 -8.15
CA SER A 228 -5.78 1.70 -8.68
C SER A 228 -4.93 2.96 -8.54
N LYS A 229 -5.57 4.11 -8.36
CA LYS A 229 -4.90 5.42 -8.23
C LYS A 229 -5.12 5.99 -6.85
N ILE A 230 -4.01 6.21 -6.13
CA ILE A 230 -3.99 6.87 -4.82
C ILE A 230 -3.08 8.08 -4.90
N THR A 231 -3.60 9.22 -4.46
CA THR A 231 -2.82 10.45 -4.30
C THR A 231 -2.71 10.80 -2.82
N LEU A 232 -1.48 11.05 -2.36
CA LEU A 232 -1.16 11.43 -1.00
C LEU A 232 -0.64 12.88 -0.99
N LYS A 233 -1.30 13.77 -0.24
CA LYS A 233 -0.94 15.19 -0.20
C LYS A 233 -0.91 15.72 1.23
N ILE A 234 0.23 16.27 1.66
CA ILE A 234 0.37 17.00 2.91
C ILE A 234 -0.03 18.46 2.69
N ALA A 235 -0.86 19.01 3.60
CA ALA A 235 -1.35 20.38 3.50
C ALA A 235 -0.25 21.41 3.81
N ASN A 236 0.52 21.18 4.88
CA ASN A 236 1.62 22.08 5.26
C ASN A 236 2.97 21.36 5.13
N THR A 237 3.65 21.59 4.02
CA THR A 237 4.94 20.97 3.71
C THR A 237 6.11 21.50 4.55
N LYS A 238 5.93 22.58 5.33
CA LYS A 238 6.90 23.05 6.31
C LYS A 238 6.88 22.21 7.60
N ILE A 239 5.77 21.53 7.90
CA ILE A 239 5.62 20.67 9.09
C ILE A 239 6.02 19.24 8.75
N ALA A 240 5.53 18.69 7.66
CA ALA A 240 5.86 17.35 7.19
C ALA A 240 5.84 17.27 5.67
N LYS A 241 6.56 16.31 5.10
CA LYS A 241 6.47 15.95 3.67
C LYS A 241 6.21 14.45 3.55
N ILE A 242 5.63 14.05 2.42
CA ILE A 242 5.35 12.65 2.10
C ILE A 242 5.97 12.30 0.75
N SER A 243 6.56 11.11 0.67
CA SER A 243 7.10 10.57 -0.58
C SER A 243 6.02 9.84 -1.38
N SER A 244 6.29 9.55 -2.66
CA SER A 244 5.38 8.80 -3.55
C SER A 244 5.04 7.40 -3.03
N ASN A 245 5.93 6.77 -2.27
CA ASN A 245 5.71 5.47 -1.64
C ASN A 245 5.05 5.55 -0.25
N GLY A 246 4.57 6.74 0.16
CA GLY A 246 3.79 6.95 1.38
C GLY A 246 4.62 7.08 2.66
N ILE A 247 5.92 7.36 2.57
CA ILE A 247 6.76 7.61 3.75
C ILE A 247 6.69 9.09 4.14
N ILE A 248 6.33 9.35 5.40
CA ILE A 248 6.26 10.70 5.97
C ILE A 248 7.58 11.06 6.66
N THR A 249 8.04 12.29 6.41
CA THR A 249 9.16 12.91 7.12
C THR A 249 8.65 14.07 7.95
N GLY A 250 8.94 14.11 9.26
CA GLY A 250 8.66 15.22 10.16
C GLY A 250 9.73 16.30 10.06
N LEU A 251 9.36 17.52 9.72
CA LEU A 251 10.27 18.65 9.49
C LEU A 251 10.24 19.69 10.60
N LYS A 252 9.07 19.94 11.20
CA LYS A 252 8.85 20.92 12.29
C LYS A 252 7.73 20.40 13.18
N LYS A 253 7.83 20.64 14.50
CA LYS A 253 6.76 20.34 15.46
C LYS A 253 5.46 21.03 15.06
N GLY A 254 4.35 20.32 15.18
CA GLY A 254 3.02 20.82 14.90
C GLY A 254 2.16 19.80 14.14
N ASP A 255 0.95 20.23 13.85
CA ASP A 255 -0.05 19.43 13.17
C ASP A 255 -0.20 19.90 11.72
N THR A 256 -0.38 18.94 10.83
CA THR A 256 -0.79 19.16 9.43
C THR A 256 -1.75 18.07 8.99
N THR A 257 -2.43 18.28 7.87
CA THR A 257 -3.38 17.30 7.33
C THR A 257 -2.75 16.52 6.22
N LEU A 258 -2.88 15.20 6.25
CA LEU A 258 -2.69 14.33 5.10
C LEU A 258 -4.04 14.10 4.43
N THR A 259 -4.11 14.38 3.15
CA THR A 259 -5.24 14.06 2.27
C THR A 259 -4.86 12.84 1.45
N ILE A 260 -5.71 11.81 1.50
CA ILE A 260 -5.61 10.58 0.72
C ILE A 260 -6.78 10.58 -0.25
N SER A 261 -6.51 10.70 -1.54
CA SER A 261 -7.56 10.75 -2.57
C SER A 261 -7.48 9.52 -3.47
N THR A 262 -8.64 8.96 -3.76
CA THR A 262 -8.87 7.98 -4.82
C THR A 262 -9.55 8.67 -6.00
N HIS A 263 -9.88 7.94 -7.04
CA HIS A 263 -10.69 8.48 -8.14
C HIS A 263 -12.13 8.85 -7.71
N SER A 264 -12.64 8.29 -6.60
CA SER A 264 -14.05 8.41 -6.16
C SER A 264 -14.24 9.01 -4.78
N SER A 265 -13.20 9.08 -3.95
CA SER A 265 -13.33 9.54 -2.57
C SER A 265 -12.09 10.24 -2.07
N THR A 266 -12.26 11.02 -1.02
CA THR A 266 -11.17 11.69 -0.31
C THR A 266 -11.32 11.49 1.19
N THR A 267 -10.24 11.07 1.85
CA THR A 267 -10.17 10.91 3.29
C THR A 267 -9.04 11.76 3.84
N LYS A 268 -9.26 12.41 4.98
CA LYS A 268 -8.26 13.24 5.66
C LYS A 268 -7.90 12.63 7.00
N CYS A 269 -6.61 12.74 7.39
CA CYS A 269 -6.14 12.41 8.72
C CYS A 269 -5.10 13.44 9.19
N THR A 270 -4.87 13.49 10.49
CA THR A 270 -3.90 14.40 11.10
C THR A 270 -2.51 13.78 11.09
N ILE A 271 -1.52 14.53 10.67
CA ILE A 271 -0.10 14.25 10.88
C ILE A 271 0.38 15.17 11.99
N ARG A 272 0.78 14.59 13.10
CA ARG A 272 1.33 15.31 14.25
C ARG A 272 2.82 15.04 14.37
N VAL A 273 3.64 16.05 14.16
CA VAL A 273 5.09 15.97 14.34
C VAL A 273 5.44 16.35 15.76
N THR A 274 6.06 15.41 16.49
CA THR A 274 6.49 15.57 17.87
C THR A 274 7.96 15.20 18.05
N ASP A 275 8.61 15.67 19.10
CA ASP A 275 10.00 15.34 19.39
C ASP A 275 10.20 14.26 20.45
N ASN A 276 9.12 13.70 21.03
CA ASN A 276 9.18 13.04 22.32
C ASN A 276 8.92 11.54 22.36
N ALA A 277 8.84 10.82 21.23
CA ALA A 277 8.77 9.37 21.32
C ALA A 277 10.16 8.73 21.27
N LEU A 278 10.47 7.88 22.23
CA LEU A 278 11.65 7.04 22.16
C LEU A 278 11.59 6.21 20.87
N VAL A 279 12.67 6.19 20.09
CA VAL A 279 12.70 5.50 18.80
C VAL A 279 12.28 4.03 18.87
N LEU A 280 12.57 3.35 19.99
CA LEU A 280 12.22 1.95 20.24
C LEU A 280 10.73 1.76 20.57
N ASN A 281 10.02 2.81 21.01
CA ASN A 281 8.64 2.75 21.45
C ASN A 281 7.68 3.40 20.43
N ARG A 282 8.16 3.67 19.22
CA ARG A 282 7.38 4.45 18.22
C ARG A 282 6.05 3.78 17.86
N GLU A 283 6.01 2.45 17.76
CA GLU A 283 4.78 1.71 17.51
C GLU A 283 3.80 1.85 18.68
N SER A 284 4.25 1.69 19.91
CA SER A 284 3.41 1.86 21.11
C SER A 284 2.95 3.30 21.29
N ALA A 285 3.79 4.28 20.95
CA ALA A 285 3.38 5.69 20.93
C ALA A 285 2.25 5.93 19.91
N GLN A 286 2.33 5.34 18.72
CA GLN A 286 1.26 5.39 17.74
C GLN A 286 -0.02 4.74 18.27
N ILE A 287 0.07 3.55 18.86
CA ILE A 287 -1.07 2.85 19.46
C ILE A 287 -1.75 3.70 20.53
N ALA A 288 -0.99 4.39 21.38
CA ALA A 288 -1.54 5.26 22.44
C ALA A 288 -2.38 6.43 21.88
N TYR A 289 -2.24 6.75 20.61
CA TYR A 289 -3.05 7.78 19.94
C TYR A 289 -4.24 7.20 19.18
N ASP A 290 -4.06 6.00 18.65
CA ASP A 290 -5.10 5.32 17.88
C ASP A 290 -6.19 4.70 18.79
N TYR A 291 -5.83 4.39 20.04
CA TYR A 291 -6.68 3.69 20.99
C TYR A 291 -6.94 4.51 22.25
N SER A 292 -8.19 4.89 22.47
CA SER A 292 -8.61 5.69 23.65
C SER A 292 -8.37 5.00 24.99
N ASN A 293 -8.16 3.68 25.02
CA ASN A 293 -7.85 2.89 26.20
C ASN A 293 -6.35 2.66 26.44
N VAL A 294 -5.51 3.33 25.68
CA VAL A 294 -4.06 3.32 25.88
C VAL A 294 -3.56 4.74 26.15
N ILE A 295 -2.85 4.92 27.27
CA ILE A 295 -2.32 6.22 27.69
C ILE A 295 -0.80 6.15 27.74
N ARG A 296 -0.11 6.95 26.94
CA ARG A 296 1.33 7.14 27.03
C ARG A 296 1.66 8.13 28.14
N LYS A 297 2.60 7.75 29.00
CA LYS A 297 3.14 8.58 30.08
C LYS A 297 4.65 8.70 29.97
N GLN A 298 5.18 9.90 29.97
CA GLN A 298 6.59 10.12 30.16
C GLN A 298 6.83 10.34 31.67
N TYR A 299 7.57 9.42 32.31
CA TYR A 299 7.79 9.48 33.75
C TYR A 299 9.17 10.04 34.15
N GLY A 300 9.99 10.39 33.16
CA GLY A 300 11.30 10.98 33.40
C GLY A 300 12.12 11.12 32.14
N THR A 301 13.41 11.37 32.34
CA THR A 301 14.44 11.35 31.29
C THR A 301 15.67 10.62 31.78
N SER A 302 16.33 9.87 30.90
CA SER A 302 17.59 9.19 31.17
C SER A 302 18.74 10.16 31.44
N ALA A 303 19.90 9.65 31.80
CA ALA A 303 21.10 10.47 31.98
C ALA A 303 21.54 11.18 30.71
N MET A 304 21.31 10.56 29.51
CA MET A 304 21.56 11.17 28.19
C MET A 304 20.36 11.93 27.64
N GLY A 305 19.35 12.25 28.46
CA GLY A 305 18.19 13.05 28.05
C GLY A 305 17.11 12.33 27.26
N LYS A 306 17.18 11.00 27.10
CA LYS A 306 16.15 10.23 26.41
C LYS A 306 14.88 10.12 27.25
N PRO A 307 13.67 10.15 26.66
CA PRO A 307 12.43 9.99 27.41
C PRO A 307 12.34 8.58 28.04
N LEU A 308 11.89 8.53 29.28
CA LEU A 308 11.48 7.32 29.99
C LEU A 308 9.97 7.23 29.91
N GLU A 309 9.47 6.19 29.23
CA GLU A 309 8.06 6.09 28.84
C GLU A 309 7.41 4.84 29.40
N ALA A 310 6.15 4.99 29.77
CA ALA A 310 5.25 3.91 30.16
C ALA A 310 3.94 4.01 29.38
N TYR A 311 3.31 2.87 29.19
CA TYR A 311 2.03 2.75 28.51
C TYR A 311 1.03 2.09 29.45
N GLU A 312 -0.03 2.82 29.73
CA GLU A 312 -1.13 2.37 30.56
C GLU A 312 -2.26 1.86 29.66
N ILE A 313 -2.75 0.65 29.92
CA ILE A 313 -3.83 0.02 29.15
C ILE A 313 -4.91 -0.41 30.11
N TYR A 314 -6.14 -0.01 29.86
CA TYR A 314 -7.30 -0.35 30.67
C TYR A 314 -8.42 -0.97 29.83
N ASN A 315 -9.31 -1.67 30.50
CA ASN A 315 -10.48 -2.26 29.84
C ASN A 315 -11.41 -1.15 29.35
N LYS A 316 -11.54 -1.04 28.02
CA LYS A 316 -12.34 0.00 27.36
C LYS A 316 -13.80 0.01 27.84
N SER A 317 -14.41 -1.16 28.10
CA SER A 317 -15.79 -1.27 28.57
C SER A 317 -15.98 -0.78 30.01
N LYS A 318 -14.91 -0.61 30.78
CA LYS A 318 -14.91 -0.12 32.16
C LYS A 318 -14.59 1.37 32.28
N ASN A 319 -14.41 2.06 31.19
CA ASN A 319 -14.15 3.51 31.11
C ASN A 319 -13.08 3.97 32.12
N ASN A 320 -11.91 3.31 32.11
CA ASN A 320 -10.77 3.55 33.02
C ASN A 320 -11.05 3.28 34.52
N LYS A 321 -12.12 2.57 34.85
CA LYS A 321 -12.37 2.11 36.21
C LYS A 321 -11.69 0.75 36.43
N TYR A 322 -10.64 0.73 37.22
CA TYR A 322 -9.87 -0.48 37.56
C TYR A 322 -9.65 -0.56 39.07
N LYS A 323 -9.45 -1.78 39.58
CA LYS A 323 -9.20 -2.04 41.00
C LYS A 323 -7.74 -2.43 41.27
N LYS A 324 -7.04 -2.99 40.29
CA LYS A 324 -5.70 -3.53 40.42
C LYS A 324 -4.81 -3.08 39.26
N THR A 325 -3.52 -2.93 39.55
CA THR A 325 -2.47 -2.59 38.55
C THR A 325 -1.49 -3.72 38.42
N LEU A 326 -1.35 -4.28 37.22
CA LEU A 326 -0.27 -5.16 36.83
C LEU A 326 0.83 -4.32 36.17
N PHE A 327 1.95 -4.17 36.87
CA PHE A 327 3.07 -3.36 36.45
C PHE A 327 4.15 -4.26 35.81
N MET A 328 4.60 -3.90 34.63
CA MET A 328 5.58 -4.68 33.88
C MET A 328 6.71 -3.77 33.41
N ASN A 329 7.94 -4.20 33.72
CA ASN A 329 9.15 -3.50 33.34
C ASN A 329 9.97 -4.36 32.37
N PHE A 330 10.52 -3.74 31.32
CA PHE A 330 11.35 -4.41 30.33
C PHE A 330 12.65 -3.62 30.09
N ALA A 331 13.66 -4.33 29.63
CA ALA A 331 14.94 -3.76 29.23
C ALA A 331 15.55 -2.81 30.28
N ILE A 332 15.59 -3.25 31.53
CA ILE A 332 16.39 -2.59 32.61
C ILE A 332 17.88 -2.68 32.30
N HIS A 333 18.26 -3.75 31.60
CA HIS A 333 19.54 -3.88 30.92
C HIS A 333 19.39 -3.67 29.43
N GLY A 334 20.25 -2.87 28.81
CA GLY A 334 20.25 -2.68 27.35
C GLY A 334 20.87 -3.86 26.61
N PHE A 335 21.72 -4.62 27.32
CA PHE A 335 22.27 -5.92 26.93
C PHE A 335 22.09 -6.88 28.10
N GLU A 336 21.47 -8.01 27.87
CA GLU A 336 21.30 -9.03 28.89
C GLU A 336 22.47 -9.97 28.92
N ASP A 337 22.95 -10.47 27.80
CA ASP A 337 23.92 -11.52 27.74
C ASP A 337 24.93 -11.39 26.60
N SER A 338 25.54 -10.27 26.41
CA SER A 338 26.78 -10.20 25.66
C SER A 338 26.77 -10.06 24.14
N TYR A 339 25.71 -10.39 23.44
CA TYR A 339 25.92 -10.63 22.01
C TYR A 339 25.56 -9.47 21.08
N SER A 340 24.50 -8.74 21.28
CA SER A 340 24.11 -7.63 20.42
C SER A 340 22.84 -6.97 20.94
N LYS A 341 22.92 -5.89 21.66
CA LYS A 341 21.75 -5.07 22.04
C LYS A 341 20.44 -5.87 22.18
N ASP A 342 20.52 -7.03 22.81
CA ASP A 342 19.44 -8.01 22.95
C ASP A 342 18.30 -7.52 23.86
N GLY A 343 18.56 -6.50 24.68
CA GLY A 343 17.50 -5.74 25.33
C GLY A 343 16.47 -5.14 24.38
N LYS A 344 16.83 -4.92 23.12
CA LYS A 344 15.86 -4.51 22.08
C LYS A 344 14.79 -5.55 21.79
N LEU A 345 15.08 -6.83 21.99
CA LEU A 345 14.11 -7.91 21.82
C LEU A 345 13.07 -7.88 22.93
N LEU A 346 13.47 -7.54 24.15
CA LEU A 346 12.54 -7.33 25.27
C LEU A 346 11.66 -6.11 25.04
N VAL A 347 12.22 -5.01 24.47
CA VAL A 347 11.43 -3.85 24.07
C VAL A 347 10.42 -4.21 22.98
N ALA A 348 10.82 -5.03 22.01
CA ALA A 348 9.91 -5.47 20.93
C ALA A 348 8.76 -6.30 21.49
N GLU A 349 9.03 -7.20 22.47
CA GLU A 349 7.99 -7.98 23.13
C GLU A 349 7.03 -7.09 23.92
N ALA A 350 7.54 -6.12 24.68
CA ALA A 350 6.71 -5.14 25.39
C ALA A 350 5.78 -4.38 24.42
N ASN A 351 6.29 -3.93 23.26
CA ASN A 351 5.51 -3.27 22.24
C ASN A 351 4.42 -4.20 21.64
N ALA A 352 4.75 -5.49 21.45
CA ALA A 352 3.78 -6.49 20.98
C ALA A 352 2.66 -6.73 22.00
N LEU A 353 2.98 -6.78 23.30
CA LEU A 353 1.99 -6.88 24.38
C LEU A 353 1.10 -5.65 24.47
N ILE A 354 1.65 -4.44 24.31
CA ILE A 354 0.87 -3.20 24.26
C ILE A 354 -0.14 -3.27 23.10
N LYS A 355 0.31 -3.65 21.92
CA LYS A 355 -0.53 -3.82 20.74
C LYS A 355 -1.63 -4.87 20.95
N TYR A 356 -1.27 -6.00 21.51
CA TYR A 356 -2.22 -7.08 21.80
C TYR A 356 -3.33 -6.61 22.74
N TYR A 357 -3.00 -6.03 23.89
CA TYR A 357 -3.98 -5.63 24.90
C TYR A 357 -4.74 -4.35 24.52
N ALA A 358 -4.18 -3.49 23.68
CA ALA A 358 -4.94 -2.37 23.09
C ALA A 358 -6.16 -2.88 22.31
N ASN A 359 -6.01 -3.98 21.56
CA ASN A 359 -7.07 -4.60 20.78
C ASN A 359 -7.94 -5.55 21.60
N ASN A 360 -7.43 -6.14 22.66
CA ASN A 360 -8.09 -7.18 23.46
C ASN A 360 -8.30 -6.75 24.93
N SER A 361 -8.64 -5.49 25.15
CA SER A 361 -8.69 -4.90 26.50
C SER A 361 -9.75 -5.48 27.41
N ASN A 362 -10.76 -6.17 26.87
CA ASN A 362 -11.76 -6.92 27.64
C ASN A 362 -11.13 -8.04 28.50
N LEU A 363 -9.99 -8.59 28.09
CA LEU A 363 -9.26 -9.61 28.86
C LEU A 363 -8.70 -9.07 30.19
N LEU A 364 -8.56 -7.75 30.33
CA LEU A 364 -8.03 -7.11 31.54
C LEU A 364 -9.01 -7.13 32.70
N ASN A 365 -10.29 -7.37 32.48
CA ASN A 365 -11.32 -7.33 33.52
C ASN A 365 -11.26 -6.02 34.35
N ASN A 366 -10.90 -6.10 35.64
CA ASN A 366 -10.73 -4.95 36.55
C ASN A 366 -9.25 -4.53 36.71
N TYR A 367 -8.35 -5.05 35.87
CA TYR A 367 -6.96 -4.66 35.87
C TYR A 367 -6.70 -3.51 34.91
N ARG A 368 -5.70 -2.72 35.26
CA ARG A 368 -4.96 -1.87 34.37
C ARG A 368 -3.56 -2.48 34.18
N LEU A 369 -3.05 -2.49 32.96
CA LEU A 369 -1.63 -2.77 32.73
C LEU A 369 -0.85 -1.47 32.72
N VAL A 370 0.34 -1.48 33.30
CA VAL A 370 1.33 -0.42 33.14
C VAL A 370 2.58 -1.10 32.61
N ILE A 371 2.95 -0.82 31.36
CA ILE A 371 4.08 -1.44 30.67
C ILE A 371 5.14 -0.39 30.41
N ILE A 372 6.38 -0.64 30.87
CA ILE A 372 7.57 0.14 30.54
C ILE A 372 8.39 -0.67 29.53
N PRO A 373 8.37 -0.32 28.22
CA PRO A 373 9.09 -1.11 27.23
C PRO A 373 10.61 -1.03 27.37
N CYS A 374 11.13 0.11 27.82
CA CYS A 374 12.57 0.33 27.90
C CYS A 374 12.92 1.20 29.11
N ALA A 375 13.34 0.57 30.22
CA ALA A 375 13.75 1.28 31.42
C ALA A 375 15.14 1.91 31.30
N ASN A 376 16.02 1.35 30.47
CA ASN A 376 17.38 1.83 30.22
C ASN A 376 17.61 2.18 28.74
N PRO A 377 17.02 3.29 28.25
CA PRO A 377 17.15 3.65 26.84
C PRO A 377 18.56 4.02 26.42
N ASP A 378 19.40 4.55 27.34
CA ASP A 378 20.79 4.88 27.04
C ASP A 378 21.58 3.63 26.71
N GLY A 379 21.50 2.62 27.57
CA GLY A 379 22.17 1.34 27.35
C GLY A 379 21.67 0.62 26.11
N THR A 380 20.36 0.58 25.91
CA THR A 380 19.71 -0.14 24.80
C THR A 380 20.03 0.48 23.44
N ILE A 381 20.08 1.82 23.31
CA ILE A 381 20.29 2.51 22.05
C ILE A 381 21.76 2.79 21.78
N ASN A 382 22.46 3.34 22.77
CA ASN A 382 23.81 3.88 22.60
C ASN A 382 24.91 3.01 23.22
N GLY A 383 24.51 1.99 24.01
CA GLY A 383 25.46 1.13 24.70
C GLY A 383 26.39 0.43 23.73
N LYS A 384 27.60 0.18 24.18
CA LYS A 384 28.59 -0.64 23.52
C LYS A 384 28.41 -2.12 23.92
N ASN A 385 28.89 -3.01 23.08
CA ASN A 385 28.79 -4.45 23.33
C ASN A 385 29.35 -4.82 24.70
N ASN A 386 28.56 -5.56 25.47
CA ASN A 386 28.94 -6.13 26.74
C ASN A 386 29.18 -7.64 26.57
N LYS A 387 30.40 -8.11 26.76
CA LYS A 387 30.79 -9.52 26.55
C LYS A 387 30.64 -10.40 27.78
N ARG A 388 30.08 -9.91 28.90
CA ARG A 388 29.95 -10.72 30.16
C ARG A 388 28.71 -10.31 30.93
N SER A 389 27.89 -11.29 31.29
CA SER A 389 26.82 -11.12 32.29
C SER A 389 27.40 -10.57 33.61
N GLY A 390 26.67 -9.62 34.22
CA GLY A 390 27.10 -8.99 35.47
C GLY A 390 28.15 -7.89 35.32
N SER A 391 28.60 -7.55 34.10
CA SER A 391 29.55 -6.44 33.92
C SER A 391 28.90 -5.08 34.16
N THR A 392 29.71 -4.08 34.55
CA THR A 392 29.29 -2.68 34.68
C THR A 392 29.40 -1.89 33.36
N ALA A 393 29.57 -2.59 32.25
CA ALA A 393 29.76 -1.95 30.95
C ALA A 393 28.53 -1.14 30.52
N PHE A 394 28.80 0.00 29.88
CA PHE A 394 27.75 0.78 29.21
C PHE A 394 27.08 -0.05 28.09
N GLY A 395 25.85 -0.29 28.26
CA GLY A 395 25.05 -1.21 27.44
C GLY A 395 24.20 -2.08 28.35
N ARG A 396 24.77 -2.98 29.11
CA ARG A 396 24.08 -3.63 30.23
C ARG A 396 23.61 -2.57 31.24
N CYS A 397 24.52 -1.74 31.71
CA CYS A 397 24.29 -0.65 32.66
C CYS A 397 23.84 0.64 31.95
N THR A 398 23.49 1.64 32.76
CA THR A 398 23.23 3.01 32.29
C THR A 398 24.49 3.64 31.70
N SER A 399 24.35 4.83 31.09
CA SER A 399 25.49 5.61 30.60
C SER A 399 26.48 6.07 31.67
N LYS A 400 26.10 5.95 32.96
CA LYS A 400 26.96 6.18 34.12
C LYS A 400 27.51 4.90 34.74
N HIS A 401 27.47 3.80 34.02
CA HIS A 401 28.00 2.48 34.45
C HIS A 401 27.33 1.90 35.72
N ILE A 402 26.07 2.27 35.98
CA ILE A 402 25.30 1.78 37.09
C ILE A 402 24.40 0.65 36.63
N ASP A 403 24.52 -0.55 37.20
CA ASP A 403 23.57 -1.64 37.03
C ASP A 403 22.27 -1.26 37.74
N MET A 404 21.25 -0.93 36.97
CA MET A 404 19.95 -0.52 37.51
C MET A 404 19.34 -1.62 38.40
N ASN A 405 19.51 -2.90 38.03
CA ASN A 405 18.97 -4.01 38.80
C ASN A 405 19.84 -4.38 40.04
N ARG A 406 20.74 -3.51 40.46
CA ARG A 406 21.47 -3.52 41.74
C ARG A 406 21.31 -2.18 42.48
N ASP A 407 20.62 -1.21 41.88
CA ASP A 407 20.57 0.16 42.38
C ASP A 407 19.28 0.49 43.19
N PHE A 408 18.38 -0.46 43.38
CA PHE A 408 17.13 -0.25 44.12
C PHE A 408 17.29 -0.22 45.67
N ILE A 409 18.51 -0.12 46.14
CA ILE A 409 18.86 0.27 47.54
C ILE A 409 19.34 1.72 47.54
N ALA A 410 20.31 2.05 46.68
CA ALA A 410 21.05 3.31 46.70
C ALA A 410 20.43 4.40 45.77
N PHE A 411 19.72 4.02 44.73
CA PHE A 411 19.08 4.88 43.75
C PHE A 411 20.03 5.94 43.15
N LYS A 412 21.25 5.53 42.81
CA LYS A 412 22.27 6.41 42.23
C LYS A 412 21.96 6.81 40.77
N ALA A 413 21.41 5.88 39.97
CA ALA A 413 21.05 6.18 38.58
C ALA A 413 19.82 7.10 38.50
N LYS A 414 19.83 7.98 37.53
CA LYS A 414 18.69 8.87 37.24
C LYS A 414 17.46 8.06 36.84
N GLU A 415 17.68 7.03 36.05
CA GLU A 415 16.68 6.07 35.56
C GLU A 415 16.05 5.29 36.73
N SER A 416 16.85 4.77 37.66
CA SER A 416 16.35 4.06 38.86
C SER A 416 15.49 4.97 39.73
N ARG A 417 15.90 6.21 39.95
CA ARG A 417 15.10 7.20 40.69
C ARG A 417 13.77 7.50 40.00
N ALA A 418 13.78 7.67 38.68
CA ALA A 418 12.58 7.93 37.90
C ALA A 418 11.62 6.73 37.97
N LEU A 419 12.14 5.50 37.78
CA LEU A 419 11.36 4.27 37.85
C LEU A 419 10.77 4.06 39.26
N ARG A 420 11.56 4.27 40.31
CA ARG A 420 11.08 4.22 41.70
C ARG A 420 9.90 5.19 41.93
N ASN A 421 10.07 6.45 41.56
CA ASN A 421 9.05 7.49 41.80
C ASN A 421 7.77 7.20 41.00
N PHE A 422 7.93 6.73 39.78
CA PHE A 422 6.79 6.35 38.93
C PHE A 422 6.05 5.13 39.50
N THR A 423 6.79 4.07 39.91
CA THR A 423 6.19 2.87 40.51
C THR A 423 5.41 3.22 41.77
N LYS A 424 5.97 4.13 42.64
CA LYS A 424 5.28 4.61 43.84
C LYS A 424 3.96 5.32 43.51
N LYS A 425 3.94 6.13 42.43
CA LYS A 425 2.75 6.83 41.96
C LYS A 425 1.69 5.87 41.43
N GLU A 426 2.10 4.86 40.69
CA GLU A 426 1.18 3.91 40.01
C GLU A 426 0.61 2.85 40.98
N LYS A 427 1.17 2.66 42.16
CA LYS A 427 0.73 1.75 43.24
C LYS A 427 0.39 0.35 42.71
N PRO A 428 1.38 -0.42 42.23
CA PRO A 428 1.12 -1.73 41.62
C PRO A 428 0.49 -2.71 42.62
N SER A 429 -0.33 -3.61 42.10
CA SER A 429 -0.84 -4.78 42.83
C SER A 429 -0.01 -6.03 42.56
N ILE A 430 0.67 -6.07 41.42
CA ILE A 430 1.60 -7.12 40.99
C ILE A 430 2.72 -6.43 40.16
N CYS A 431 3.95 -6.90 40.33
CA CYS A 431 5.12 -6.38 39.63
C CYS A 431 5.87 -7.48 38.89
N LEU A 432 6.12 -7.31 37.60
CA LEU A 432 6.91 -8.21 36.77
C LEU A 432 8.09 -7.46 36.13
N ASP A 433 9.26 -8.10 36.10
CA ASP A 433 10.46 -7.56 35.46
C ASP A 433 11.01 -8.57 34.46
N PHE A 434 11.13 -8.18 33.18
CA PHE A 434 11.46 -9.10 32.10
C PHE A 434 12.91 -8.94 31.67
N HIS A 435 13.61 -10.05 31.68
CA HIS A 435 15.03 -10.22 31.42
C HIS A 435 15.32 -11.41 30.49
N GLY A 436 16.54 -11.65 30.17
CA GLY A 436 17.09 -12.83 29.52
C GLY A 436 18.53 -13.11 30.01
N TRP A 437 19.06 -14.31 29.97
CA TRP A 437 18.59 -15.55 29.33
C TRP A 437 18.91 -16.75 30.22
N LEU A 438 18.64 -16.65 31.51
CA LEU A 438 19.01 -17.67 32.49
C LEU A 438 18.01 -18.83 32.57
N ASN A 439 16.89 -18.77 31.85
CA ASN A 439 15.89 -19.84 31.86
C ASN A 439 15.27 -20.07 33.22
N GLU A 440 14.97 -19.01 33.96
CA GLU A 440 14.45 -19.10 35.33
C GLU A 440 13.48 -17.97 35.67
N SER A 441 12.75 -18.10 36.76
CA SER A 441 12.02 -17.00 37.36
C SER A 441 12.35 -16.89 38.85
N ILE A 442 12.44 -15.64 39.33
CA ILE A 442 12.77 -15.29 40.69
C ILE A 442 11.64 -14.44 41.26
N GLY A 443 10.89 -14.96 42.23
CA GLY A 443 9.74 -14.23 42.74
C GLY A 443 8.92 -15.00 43.76
N THR A 444 7.70 -14.51 44.02
CA THR A 444 6.76 -15.18 44.94
C THR A 444 6.33 -16.54 44.38
N SER A 445 6.13 -17.53 45.25
CA SER A 445 5.87 -18.92 44.87
C SER A 445 4.73 -19.10 43.86
N THR A 446 3.62 -18.38 44.03
CA THR A 446 2.47 -18.49 43.14
C THR A 446 2.80 -17.92 41.75
N LEU A 447 3.45 -16.74 41.64
CA LEU A 447 3.88 -16.18 40.38
C LEU A 447 4.89 -17.10 39.69
N ASN A 448 5.89 -17.55 40.37
CA ASN A 448 6.90 -18.46 39.85
C ASN A 448 6.28 -19.73 39.24
N ARG A 449 5.27 -20.32 39.90
CA ARG A 449 4.56 -21.48 39.35
C ARG A 449 3.84 -21.16 38.04
N ILE A 450 3.12 -20.04 38.00
CA ILE A 450 2.40 -19.61 36.79
C ILE A 450 3.37 -19.30 35.64
N ILE A 451 4.44 -18.54 35.92
CA ILE A 451 5.45 -18.16 34.94
C ILE A 451 6.13 -19.40 34.37
N LYS A 452 6.64 -20.29 35.26
CA LYS A 452 7.33 -21.52 34.85
C LYS A 452 6.45 -22.40 33.95
N SER A 453 5.19 -22.62 34.33
CA SER A 453 4.28 -23.51 33.59
C SER A 453 3.91 -22.98 32.23
N ASN A 454 3.77 -21.64 32.07
CA ASN A 454 3.39 -21.04 30.78
C ASN A 454 4.58 -20.82 29.86
N LEU A 455 5.74 -20.43 30.37
CA LEU A 455 6.93 -20.15 29.59
C LEU A 455 7.85 -21.36 29.41
N GLY A 456 7.65 -22.44 30.19
CA GLY A 456 8.48 -23.64 30.14
C GLY A 456 9.89 -23.41 30.71
N LEU A 457 10.00 -22.56 31.73
CA LEU A 457 11.29 -22.27 32.36
C LEU A 457 11.81 -23.45 33.20
N ARG A 458 13.13 -23.60 33.23
CA ARG A 458 13.78 -24.71 33.94
C ARG A 458 13.72 -24.58 35.46
N LYS A 459 13.96 -23.38 35.99
CA LYS A 459 14.18 -23.13 37.40
C LYS A 459 13.29 -22.02 37.96
N THR A 460 13.03 -22.10 39.27
CA THR A 460 12.41 -21.00 40.04
C THR A 460 13.18 -20.76 41.29
N LEU A 461 13.32 -19.49 41.71
CA LEU A 461 13.97 -19.06 42.94
C LEU A 461 13.04 -18.23 43.81
N ASN A 462 13.19 -18.31 45.11
CA ASN A 462 12.40 -17.55 46.07
C ASN A 462 12.81 -16.07 46.11
N ASN A 463 11.87 -15.21 46.47
CA ASN A 463 12.05 -13.76 46.48
C ASN A 463 13.13 -13.30 47.51
N GLN A 464 13.39 -14.07 48.55
CA GLN A 464 14.38 -13.74 49.57
C GLN A 464 15.80 -13.53 49.01
N TYR A 465 16.15 -14.16 47.91
CA TYR A 465 17.46 -14.02 47.26
C TYR A 465 17.67 -12.68 46.55
N VAL A 466 16.60 -11.89 46.32
CA VAL A 466 16.68 -10.64 45.60
C VAL A 466 16.37 -9.41 46.45
N THR A 467 15.76 -9.56 47.62
CA THR A 467 15.37 -8.45 48.51
C THR A 467 16.56 -7.68 49.11
N SER A 468 17.71 -8.34 49.27
CA SER A 468 18.95 -7.75 49.85
C SER A 468 19.90 -7.19 48.78
N SER A 469 19.68 -7.47 47.50
CA SER A 469 20.67 -7.23 46.43
C SER A 469 20.37 -6.06 45.51
N GLY A 470 19.35 -5.26 45.80
CA GLY A 470 19.00 -4.07 45.03
C GLY A 470 18.23 -4.33 43.73
N TYR A 471 17.62 -5.51 43.61
CA TYR A 471 16.75 -5.81 42.47
C TYR A 471 15.46 -4.99 42.48
N PHE A 472 14.99 -4.60 41.31
CA PHE A 472 13.72 -3.87 41.16
C PHE A 472 12.57 -4.63 41.82
N ILE A 473 12.41 -5.91 41.53
CA ILE A 473 11.31 -6.73 42.05
C ILE A 473 11.40 -6.92 43.58
N GLY A 474 12.59 -7.05 44.11
CA GLY A 474 12.81 -7.18 45.56
C GLY A 474 12.38 -5.90 46.30
N TRP A 475 12.77 -4.75 45.76
CA TRP A 475 12.35 -3.46 46.28
C TRP A 475 10.82 -3.27 46.15
N ALA A 476 10.21 -3.62 45.02
CA ALA A 476 8.76 -3.48 44.78
C ALA A 476 7.99 -4.41 45.77
N HIS A 477 8.41 -5.66 45.89
CA HIS A 477 7.82 -6.63 46.84
C HIS A 477 7.84 -6.10 48.27
N LYS A 478 9.00 -5.64 48.74
CA LYS A 478 9.19 -5.13 50.10
C LYS A 478 8.39 -3.82 50.33
N THR A 479 8.42 -2.91 49.35
CA THR A 479 7.82 -1.57 49.52
C THR A 479 6.30 -1.58 49.53
N PHE A 480 5.69 -2.47 48.74
CA PHE A 480 4.24 -2.50 48.55
C PHE A 480 3.55 -3.73 49.12
N SER A 481 4.30 -4.70 49.65
CA SER A 481 3.79 -6.00 50.11
C SER A 481 2.98 -6.76 49.06
N ILE A 482 3.47 -6.72 47.80
CA ILE A 482 2.78 -7.28 46.63
C ILE A 482 3.52 -8.50 46.07
N PRO A 483 2.83 -9.39 45.33
CA PRO A 483 3.49 -10.38 44.50
C PRO A 483 4.39 -9.71 43.48
N ALA A 484 5.64 -10.19 43.37
CA ALA A 484 6.59 -9.72 42.38
C ALA A 484 7.42 -10.87 41.81
N ALA A 485 7.83 -10.78 40.57
CA ALA A 485 8.70 -11.77 39.94
C ALA A 485 9.56 -11.16 38.83
N LEU A 486 10.80 -11.60 38.76
CA LEU A 486 11.71 -11.43 37.63
C LEU A 486 11.60 -12.67 36.75
N ILE A 487 11.60 -12.46 35.45
CA ILE A 487 11.46 -13.48 34.41
C ILE A 487 12.72 -13.45 33.55
N GLU A 488 13.43 -14.55 33.50
CA GLU A 488 14.59 -14.77 32.62
C GLU A 488 14.19 -15.75 31.51
N TYR A 489 13.96 -15.28 30.31
CA TYR A 489 13.72 -16.17 29.20
C TYR A 489 14.86 -17.14 28.95
N LYS A 490 14.58 -18.30 28.32
CA LYS A 490 15.59 -19.30 28.02
C LYS A 490 16.67 -18.79 27.05
N ASN A 491 16.27 -18.10 26.01
CA ASN A 491 17.12 -17.48 24.99
C ASN A 491 16.28 -16.55 24.11
N THR A 492 16.90 -15.84 23.20
CA THR A 492 16.25 -14.87 22.31
C THR A 492 15.13 -15.46 21.44
N LYS A 493 15.23 -16.75 21.09
CA LYS A 493 14.22 -17.47 20.29
C LYS A 493 13.03 -17.96 21.13
N SER A 494 13.11 -17.90 22.45
CA SER A 494 12.06 -18.37 23.35
C SER A 494 11.02 -17.29 23.70
N ILE A 495 11.27 -16.02 23.32
CA ILE A 495 10.29 -14.96 23.46
C ILE A 495 9.09 -15.29 22.56
N SER A 496 7.90 -15.21 23.14
CA SER A 496 6.66 -15.54 22.42
C SER A 496 5.48 -14.78 23.03
N THR A 497 5.00 -13.78 22.33
CA THR A 497 3.86 -12.95 22.74
C THR A 497 2.63 -13.80 23.10
N SER A 498 2.38 -14.90 22.39
CA SER A 498 1.26 -15.79 22.69
C SER A 498 1.40 -16.49 24.05
N LYS A 499 2.62 -16.93 24.40
CA LYS A 499 2.90 -17.53 25.72
C LYS A 499 2.83 -16.48 26.82
N ASP A 500 3.37 -15.29 26.60
CA ASP A 500 3.32 -14.19 27.55
C ASP A 500 1.88 -13.74 27.81
N VAL A 501 1.06 -13.60 26.76
CA VAL A 501 -0.38 -13.32 26.89
C VAL A 501 -1.09 -14.40 27.70
N LYS A 502 -0.82 -15.69 27.44
CA LYS A 502 -1.40 -16.80 28.22
C LYS A 502 -1.00 -16.72 29.69
N MET A 503 0.26 -16.46 29.97
CA MET A 503 0.79 -16.25 31.31
C MET A 503 0.12 -15.08 32.03
N LEU A 504 0.08 -13.90 31.39
CA LEU A 504 -0.52 -12.69 31.96
C LEU A 504 -2.02 -12.86 32.22
N ASN A 505 -2.76 -13.47 31.31
CA ASN A 505 -4.16 -13.77 31.51
C ASN A 505 -4.40 -14.77 32.65
N THR A 506 -3.46 -15.71 32.88
CA THR A 506 -3.51 -16.62 34.02
C THR A 506 -3.23 -15.87 35.32
N ILE A 507 -2.28 -14.95 35.35
CA ILE A 507 -2.00 -14.08 36.51
C ILE A 507 -3.22 -13.21 36.84
N ILE A 508 -3.80 -12.52 35.86
CA ILE A 508 -4.97 -11.67 36.02
C ILE A 508 -6.15 -12.46 36.62
N ARG A 509 -6.36 -13.70 36.16
CA ARG A 509 -7.42 -14.57 36.72
C ARG A 509 -7.12 -15.04 38.10
N LYS A 510 -5.89 -15.38 38.41
CA LYS A 510 -5.49 -15.91 39.72
C LYS A 510 -5.57 -14.88 40.86
N TYR A 511 -5.27 -13.63 40.53
CA TYR A 511 -5.21 -12.53 41.52
C TYR A 511 -6.41 -11.57 41.40
N ARG A 512 -7.57 -12.07 40.95
CA ARG A 512 -8.84 -11.32 40.86
C ARG A 512 -9.24 -10.66 42.16
#